data_83db92cbc4c977cd3781d516ef3ef4e8
#
_entry.id   83db92cbc4c977cd3781d516ef3ef4e8
#
_cell.length_a   1.000
_cell.length_b   1.000
_cell.length_c   1.000
_cell.angle_alpha   90.00
_cell.angle_beta   90.00
_cell.angle_gamma   90.00
#
_symmetry.space_group_name_H-M   'P 1'
#
loop_
_entity.id
_entity.type
_entity.pdbx_description
1 polymer ?
#
loop_
_entity_poly.entity_id
_entity_poly.type
_entity_poly.pdbx_seq_one_letter_code
_entity_poly.pdbx_strand_id
1 'polypeptide(L)'
;MVFFALIPVFFLGPQHLTQVYEWWWELLRSDHASSVGLSVQGWLQTWFGWSPPKMAVTLTGLLILIVSVFYARRLPQGALLALASILIWVVIFNHKAESPTFVIAMCGVALWYATSGRSRWETALLLVTFILVSLSPTDIFPRPWREQIVQPFVLKAVPCIAVWVLLTIRMMKPSFRE
;
A
#
# COMPACT_ATOMS: atom_id res chain seq x y z
N MET A 1 -21.07 14.87 9.43
CA MET A 1 -20.88 13.42 9.59
C MET A 1 -21.72 12.83 10.72
N VAL A 2 -21.76 13.41 11.93
CA VAL A 2 -22.56 12.89 13.07
C VAL A 2 -24.06 12.76 12.71
N PHE A 3 -24.61 13.72 11.97
CA PHE A 3 -26.01 13.70 11.55
C PHE A 3 -26.37 12.45 10.72
N PHE A 4 -25.51 12.06 9.79
CA PHE A 4 -25.74 10.85 8.97
C PHE A 4 -25.66 9.54 9.78
N ALA A 5 -24.87 9.53 10.84
CA ALA A 5 -24.77 8.39 11.75
C ALA A 5 -26.04 8.21 12.59
N LEU A 6 -26.86 9.24 12.75
CA LEU A 6 -28.12 9.16 13.50
C LEU A 6 -29.34 8.84 12.61
N ILE A 7 -29.24 8.95 11.29
CA ILE A 7 -30.38 8.65 10.39
C ILE A 7 -30.96 7.24 10.64
N PRO A 8 -30.20 6.17 10.86
CA PRO A 8 -30.77 4.85 11.10
C PRO A 8 -31.63 4.73 12.35
N VAL A 9 -31.54 5.69 13.29
CA VAL A 9 -32.42 5.73 14.48
C VAL A 9 -33.89 5.68 14.11
N PHE A 10 -34.28 6.39 13.04
CA PHE A 10 -35.66 6.47 12.59
C PHE A 10 -36.21 5.10 12.08
N PHE A 11 -35.34 4.20 11.65
CA PHE A 11 -35.73 2.91 11.13
C PHE A 11 -35.53 1.77 12.13
N LEU A 12 -34.50 1.83 12.95
CA LEU A 12 -34.09 0.75 13.86
C LEU A 12 -34.46 0.99 15.32
N GLY A 13 -34.78 2.23 15.68
CA GLY A 13 -34.96 2.65 17.08
C GLY A 13 -33.60 2.81 17.81
N PRO A 14 -33.58 3.58 18.91
CA PRO A 14 -32.33 3.93 19.59
C PRO A 14 -31.59 2.75 20.19
N GLN A 15 -32.31 1.76 20.72
CA GLN A 15 -31.69 0.58 21.34
C GLN A 15 -30.99 -0.34 20.35
N HIS A 16 -31.59 -0.56 19.17
CA HIS A 16 -30.97 -1.38 18.12
C HIS A 16 -29.80 -0.64 17.46
N LEU A 17 -29.87 0.67 17.37
CA LEU A 17 -28.77 1.45 16.81
C LEU A 17 -27.50 1.35 17.67
N THR A 18 -27.60 1.46 18.98
CA THR A 18 -26.46 1.30 19.90
C THR A 18 -25.86 -0.08 19.76
N GLN A 19 -26.68 -1.12 19.71
CA GLN A 19 -26.21 -2.51 19.54
C GLN A 19 -25.50 -2.73 18.19
N VAL A 20 -26.00 -2.16 17.09
CA VAL A 20 -25.36 -2.23 15.79
C VAL A 20 -24.00 -1.52 15.81
N TYR A 21 -23.88 -0.36 16.47
CA TYR A 21 -22.60 0.33 16.59
C TYR A 21 -21.61 -0.39 17.50
N GLU A 22 -22.06 -1.06 18.56
CA GLU A 22 -21.22 -1.92 19.40
C GLU A 22 -20.67 -3.08 18.60
N TRP A 23 -21.52 -3.81 17.85
CA TRP A 23 -21.06 -4.90 16.97
C TRP A 23 -20.11 -4.43 15.89
N TRP A 24 -20.39 -3.27 15.27
CA TRP A 24 -19.50 -2.67 14.29
C TRP A 24 -18.15 -2.31 14.89
N TRP A 25 -18.14 -1.77 16.12
CA TRP A 25 -16.92 -1.44 16.84
C TRP A 25 -16.12 -2.69 17.21
N GLU A 26 -16.79 -3.74 17.66
CA GLU A 26 -16.17 -5.02 17.98
C GLU A 26 -15.59 -5.69 16.73
N LEU A 27 -16.32 -5.66 15.60
CA LEU A 27 -15.83 -6.11 14.30
C LEU A 27 -14.57 -5.36 13.87
N LEU A 28 -14.56 -4.04 13.99
CA LEU A 28 -13.38 -3.23 13.68
C LEU A 28 -12.18 -3.58 14.56
N ARG A 29 -12.40 -3.83 15.84
CA ARG A 29 -11.33 -4.21 16.78
C ARG A 29 -10.77 -5.60 16.46
N SER A 30 -11.62 -6.58 16.23
CA SER A 30 -11.20 -7.95 15.91
C SER A 30 -10.47 -8.03 14.58
N ASP A 31 -10.95 -7.32 13.58
CA ASP A 31 -10.35 -7.25 12.26
C ASP A 31 -8.99 -6.51 12.28
N HIS A 32 -8.83 -5.51 13.17
CA HIS A 32 -7.53 -4.85 13.38
C HIS A 32 -6.47 -5.80 13.97
N ALA A 33 -6.89 -6.75 14.79
CA ALA A 33 -5.97 -7.67 15.45
C ALA A 33 -5.45 -8.78 14.51
N SER A 34 -6.32 -9.30 13.62
CA SER A 34 -6.06 -10.53 12.87
C SER A 34 -5.36 -10.34 11.52
N SER A 35 -5.50 -9.18 10.87
CA SER A 35 -4.99 -8.97 9.50
C SER A 35 -3.56 -8.44 9.49
N VAL A 36 -2.67 -9.16 8.81
CA VAL A 36 -1.31 -8.67 8.45
C VAL A 36 -1.29 -8.12 7.03
N GLY A 37 -2.23 -8.55 6.20
CA GLY A 37 -2.52 -8.06 4.86
C GLY A 37 -1.37 -8.16 3.86
N LEU A 38 -1.64 -7.68 2.66
CA LEU A 38 -0.66 -7.53 1.58
C LEU A 38 0.13 -6.22 1.79
N SER A 39 1.01 -6.17 2.79
CA SER A 39 1.68 -4.95 3.26
C SER A 39 3.16 -5.19 3.57
N VAL A 40 3.90 -4.12 3.86
CA VAL A 40 5.28 -4.19 4.38
C VAL A 40 5.34 -5.11 5.61
N GLN A 41 4.35 -5.02 6.51
CA GLN A 41 4.30 -5.86 7.68
C GLN A 41 4.08 -7.33 7.32
N GLY A 42 3.17 -7.64 6.39
CA GLY A 42 2.96 -8.98 5.88
C GLY A 42 4.23 -9.56 5.24
N TRP A 43 4.93 -8.75 4.47
CA TRP A 43 6.21 -9.13 3.88
C TRP A 43 7.27 -9.45 4.94
N LEU A 44 7.45 -8.57 5.95
CA LEU A 44 8.40 -8.78 7.05
C LEU A 44 8.10 -10.06 7.82
N GLN A 45 6.83 -10.31 8.14
CA GLN A 45 6.41 -11.49 8.86
C GLN A 45 6.61 -12.77 8.04
N THR A 46 6.22 -12.75 6.76
CA THR A 46 6.24 -13.95 5.92
C THR A 46 7.67 -14.34 5.50
N TRP A 47 8.53 -13.37 5.19
CA TRP A 47 9.87 -13.65 4.65
C TRP A 47 10.94 -13.74 5.73
N PHE A 48 10.78 -13.03 6.83
CA PHE A 48 11.80 -12.92 7.89
C PHE A 48 11.31 -13.42 9.26
N GLY A 49 10.04 -13.83 9.38
CA GLY A 49 9.46 -14.21 10.67
C GLY A 49 9.38 -13.06 11.68
N TRP A 50 9.56 -11.82 11.22
CA TRP A 50 9.61 -10.65 12.09
C TRP A 50 8.26 -9.94 12.14
N SER A 51 7.70 -9.81 13.36
CA SER A 51 6.39 -9.22 13.61
C SER A 51 6.49 -7.97 14.49
N PRO A 52 7.04 -6.85 13.99
CA PRO A 52 7.11 -5.61 14.73
C PRO A 52 5.71 -5.03 14.97
N PRO A 53 5.53 -4.16 15.99
CA PRO A 53 4.27 -3.46 16.22
C PRO A 53 3.82 -2.70 14.95
N LYS A 54 2.55 -2.88 14.54
CA LYS A 54 1.98 -2.26 13.33
C LYS A 54 2.22 -0.75 13.29
N MET A 55 1.99 -0.09 14.43
CA MET A 55 2.19 1.34 14.58
C MET A 55 3.64 1.76 14.30
N ALA A 56 4.62 1.00 14.81
CA ALA A 56 6.03 1.31 14.59
C ALA A 56 6.42 1.25 13.12
N VAL A 57 5.97 0.22 12.39
CA VAL A 57 6.22 0.09 10.95
C VAL A 57 5.61 1.25 10.18
N THR A 58 4.34 1.58 10.46
CA THR A 58 3.63 2.67 9.77
C THR A 58 4.26 4.04 10.07
N LEU A 59 4.62 4.32 11.34
CA LEU A 59 5.26 5.58 11.72
C LEU A 59 6.66 5.71 11.11
N THR A 60 7.44 4.64 11.06
CA THR A 60 8.75 4.64 10.40
C THR A 60 8.59 4.93 8.90
N GLY A 61 7.66 4.26 8.22
CA GLY A 61 7.36 4.53 6.82
C GLY A 61 6.88 5.95 6.57
N LEU A 62 6.06 6.50 7.48
CA LEU A 62 5.58 7.89 7.40
C LEU A 62 6.72 8.89 7.56
N LEU A 63 7.62 8.66 8.52
CA LEU A 63 8.79 9.51 8.72
C LEU A 63 9.69 9.54 7.47
N ILE A 64 9.97 8.38 6.91
CA ILE A 64 10.75 8.25 5.66
C ILE A 64 10.03 8.99 4.52
N LEU A 65 8.71 8.85 4.38
CA LEU A 65 7.93 9.55 3.37
C LEU A 65 8.03 11.08 3.54
N ILE A 66 7.81 11.61 4.75
CA ILE A 66 7.88 13.05 5.03
C ILE A 66 9.26 13.60 4.67
N VAL A 67 10.33 12.93 5.13
CA VAL A 67 11.71 13.34 4.84
C VAL A 67 11.96 13.34 3.33
N SER A 68 11.60 12.25 2.63
CA SER A 68 11.82 12.15 1.18
C SER A 68 11.04 13.19 0.39
N VAL A 69 9.78 13.47 0.75
CA VAL A 69 8.95 14.51 0.14
C VAL A 69 9.54 15.91 0.39
N PHE A 70 10.11 16.14 1.58
CA PHE A 70 10.79 17.42 1.85
C PHE A 70 11.99 17.64 0.92
N TYR A 71 12.81 16.60 0.69
CA TYR A 71 13.92 16.68 -0.27
C TYR A 71 13.44 16.78 -1.73
N ALA A 72 12.33 16.14 -2.07
CA ALA A 72 11.77 16.18 -3.43
C ALA A 72 11.42 17.58 -3.91
N ARG A 73 11.11 18.52 -3.00
CA ARG A 73 10.81 19.94 -3.33
C ARG A 73 11.93 20.63 -4.13
N ARG A 74 13.16 20.12 -4.05
CA ARG A 74 14.34 20.65 -4.75
C ARG A 74 14.50 20.12 -6.17
N LEU A 75 13.66 19.15 -6.56
CA LEU A 75 13.74 18.47 -7.86
C LEU A 75 12.74 19.06 -8.86
N PRO A 76 13.07 19.20 -10.14
CA PRO A 76 12.16 19.71 -11.17
C PRO A 76 10.84 18.95 -11.27
N GLN A 77 10.87 17.64 -11.04
CA GLN A 77 9.69 16.77 -11.04
C GLN A 77 9.28 16.32 -9.62
N GLY A 78 9.70 17.07 -8.60
CA GLY A 78 9.52 16.69 -7.20
C GLY A 78 8.08 16.44 -6.80
N ALA A 79 7.13 17.21 -7.32
CA ALA A 79 5.71 17.01 -7.04
C ALA A 79 5.19 15.66 -7.57
N LEU A 80 5.61 15.25 -8.78
CA LEU A 80 5.22 13.96 -9.35
C LEU A 80 5.86 12.78 -8.60
N LEU A 81 7.13 12.92 -8.20
CA LEU A 81 7.82 11.91 -7.40
C LEU A 81 7.20 11.77 -6.02
N ALA A 82 6.85 12.89 -5.38
CA ALA A 82 6.14 12.90 -4.10
C ALA A 82 4.77 12.24 -4.21
N LEU A 83 3.98 12.58 -5.25
CA LEU A 83 2.68 11.97 -5.50
C LEU A 83 2.82 10.45 -5.73
N ALA A 84 3.77 10.01 -6.56
CA ALA A 84 4.05 8.61 -6.79
C ALA A 84 4.37 7.86 -5.48
N SER A 85 5.23 8.46 -4.65
CA SER A 85 5.63 7.89 -3.35
C SER A 85 4.45 7.79 -2.39
N ILE A 86 3.58 8.80 -2.31
CA ILE A 86 2.38 8.81 -1.47
C ILE A 86 1.40 7.72 -1.91
N LEU A 87 1.13 7.61 -3.22
CA LEU A 87 0.21 6.61 -3.76
C LEU A 87 0.66 5.17 -3.46
N ILE A 88 1.96 4.90 -3.53
CA ILE A 88 2.50 3.59 -3.19
C ILE A 88 2.46 3.40 -1.67
N TRP A 89 2.90 4.38 -0.89
CA TRP A 89 2.99 4.32 0.56
C TRP A 89 1.64 4.00 1.21
N VAL A 90 0.56 4.68 0.79
CA VAL A 90 -0.77 4.49 1.38
C VAL A 90 -1.29 3.07 1.23
N VAL A 91 -0.80 2.33 0.23
CA VAL A 91 -1.18 0.93 0.01
C VAL A 91 -0.25 -0.02 0.77
N ILE A 92 1.07 0.11 0.60
CA ILE A 92 2.02 -0.85 1.17
C ILE A 92 2.15 -0.79 2.70
N PHE A 93 1.84 0.35 3.33
CA PHE A 93 1.82 0.50 4.79
C PHE A 93 0.42 0.32 5.40
N ASN A 94 -0.61 0.10 4.58
CA ASN A 94 -1.94 -0.27 5.04
C ASN A 94 -2.00 -1.78 5.27
N HIS A 95 -2.08 -2.20 6.54
CA HIS A 95 -2.21 -3.60 6.92
C HIS A 95 -3.54 -4.25 6.49
N LYS A 96 -4.51 -3.45 6.05
CA LYS A 96 -5.80 -3.89 5.47
C LYS A 96 -5.84 -3.75 3.94
N ALA A 97 -4.68 -3.58 3.29
CA ALA A 97 -4.65 -3.50 1.84
C ALA A 97 -5.09 -4.82 1.22
N GLU A 98 -6.17 -4.74 0.46
CA GLU A 98 -6.71 -5.84 -0.35
C GLU A 98 -6.26 -5.71 -1.81
N SER A 99 -6.48 -6.76 -2.61
CA SER A 99 -6.12 -6.76 -4.02
C SER A 99 -6.61 -5.53 -4.82
N PRO A 100 -7.85 -5.04 -4.64
CA PRO A 100 -8.34 -3.86 -5.38
C PRO A 100 -7.58 -2.57 -5.02
N THR A 101 -7.13 -2.42 -3.78
CA THR A 101 -6.41 -1.21 -3.33
C THR A 101 -5.09 -1.01 -4.07
N PHE A 102 -4.50 -2.09 -4.58
CA PHE A 102 -3.23 -2.04 -5.32
C PHE A 102 -3.31 -1.30 -6.66
N VAL A 103 -4.49 -1.01 -7.18
CA VAL A 103 -4.68 -0.11 -8.33
C VAL A 103 -4.08 1.27 -8.02
N ILE A 104 -4.24 1.76 -6.79
CA ILE A 104 -3.65 3.04 -6.34
C ILE A 104 -2.11 2.96 -6.37
N ALA A 105 -1.54 1.87 -5.85
CA ALA A 105 -0.09 1.66 -5.90
C ALA A 105 0.42 1.58 -7.34
N MET A 106 -0.32 0.93 -8.24
CA MET A 106 0.04 0.83 -9.65
C MET A 106 0.06 2.20 -10.35
N CYS A 107 -0.86 3.11 -10.02
CA CYS A 107 -0.80 4.51 -10.48
C CYS A 107 0.51 5.19 -10.03
N GLY A 108 0.93 4.97 -8.78
CA GLY A 108 2.21 5.46 -8.27
C GLY A 108 3.42 4.88 -9.02
N VAL A 109 3.39 3.58 -9.31
CA VAL A 109 4.43 2.89 -10.10
C VAL A 109 4.50 3.43 -11.53
N ALA A 110 3.36 3.69 -12.16
CA ALA A 110 3.28 4.28 -13.49
C ALA A 110 3.88 5.69 -13.53
N LEU A 111 3.59 6.53 -12.52
CA LEU A 111 4.17 7.86 -12.36
C LEU A 111 5.69 7.79 -12.14
N TRP A 112 6.17 6.85 -11.30
CA TRP A 112 7.60 6.61 -11.13
C TRP A 112 8.27 6.30 -12.47
N TYR A 113 7.71 5.36 -13.24
CA TYR A 113 8.26 4.98 -14.54
C TYR A 113 8.22 6.12 -15.56
N ALA A 114 7.15 6.91 -15.58
CA ALA A 114 7.03 8.07 -16.47
C ALA A 114 8.09 9.15 -16.19
N THR A 115 8.53 9.26 -14.93
CA THR A 115 9.56 10.22 -14.49
C THR A 115 10.97 9.63 -14.47
N SER A 116 11.13 8.33 -14.73
CA SER A 116 12.41 7.62 -14.71
C SER A 116 13.15 7.71 -16.06
N GLY A 117 14.41 7.26 -16.09
CA GLY A 117 15.22 7.15 -17.31
C GLY A 117 14.79 6.04 -18.27
N ARG A 118 13.80 5.20 -17.88
CA ARG A 118 13.27 4.07 -18.66
C ARG A 118 14.35 3.06 -19.07
N SER A 119 15.25 2.80 -18.15
CA SER A 119 16.28 1.77 -18.32
C SER A 119 15.66 0.37 -18.42
N ARG A 120 16.43 -0.60 -18.89
CA ARG A 120 15.94 -2.00 -19.04
C ARG A 120 15.48 -2.59 -17.72
N TRP A 121 16.16 -2.31 -16.61
CA TRP A 121 15.79 -2.81 -15.30
C TRP A 121 14.52 -2.12 -14.74
N GLU A 122 14.34 -0.82 -15.00
CA GLU A 122 13.12 -0.09 -14.61
C GLU A 122 11.90 -0.62 -15.38
N THR A 123 12.08 -0.88 -16.67
CA THR A 123 11.04 -1.52 -17.49
C THR A 123 10.72 -2.93 -16.99
N ALA A 124 11.73 -3.72 -16.66
CA ALA A 124 11.52 -5.05 -16.09
C ALA A 124 10.77 -4.99 -14.76
N LEU A 125 11.14 -4.06 -13.86
CA LEU A 125 10.45 -3.88 -12.58
C LEU A 125 9.00 -3.42 -12.78
N LEU A 126 8.72 -2.51 -13.72
CA LEU A 126 7.35 -2.13 -14.09
C LEU A 126 6.54 -3.35 -14.56
N LEU A 127 7.09 -4.16 -15.47
CA LEU A 127 6.41 -5.33 -16.00
C LEU A 127 6.13 -6.38 -14.91
N VAL A 128 7.10 -6.67 -14.06
CA VAL A 128 6.93 -7.57 -12.92
C VAL A 128 5.85 -7.04 -11.97
N THR A 129 5.87 -5.74 -11.66
CA THR A 129 4.85 -5.12 -10.83
C THR A 129 3.48 -5.22 -11.47
N PHE A 130 3.36 -4.92 -12.75
CA PHE A 130 2.10 -5.00 -13.49
C PHE A 130 1.54 -6.43 -13.49
N ILE A 131 2.37 -7.43 -13.76
CA ILE A 131 1.95 -8.85 -13.75
C ILE A 131 1.46 -9.26 -12.36
N LEU A 132 2.23 -8.97 -11.31
CA LEU A 132 1.90 -9.40 -9.95
C LEU A 132 0.75 -8.61 -9.35
N VAL A 133 0.63 -7.32 -9.64
CA VAL A 133 -0.40 -6.45 -9.06
C VAL A 133 -1.69 -6.50 -9.87
N SER A 134 -1.61 -6.30 -11.20
CA SER A 134 -2.79 -6.10 -12.04
C SER A 134 -3.31 -7.39 -12.66
N LEU A 135 -2.44 -8.33 -13.07
CA LEU A 135 -2.87 -9.56 -13.73
C LEU A 135 -3.16 -10.69 -12.74
N SER A 136 -2.44 -10.77 -11.60
CA SER A 136 -2.63 -11.90 -10.68
C SER A 136 -4.05 -12.02 -10.07
N PRO A 137 -4.86 -10.95 -9.89
CA PRO A 137 -6.24 -11.10 -9.44
C PRO A 137 -7.23 -11.49 -10.53
N THR A 138 -6.81 -11.49 -11.80
CA THR A 138 -7.68 -11.84 -12.94
C THR A 138 -7.68 -13.35 -13.21
N ASP A 139 -8.67 -13.81 -13.99
CA ASP A 139 -8.77 -15.22 -14.39
C ASP A 139 -7.69 -15.64 -15.42
N ILE A 140 -6.94 -14.68 -15.97
CA ILE A 140 -5.77 -14.95 -16.84
C ILE A 140 -4.65 -15.63 -16.03
N PHE A 141 -4.58 -15.34 -14.71
CA PHE A 141 -3.58 -15.91 -13.84
C PHE A 141 -4.08 -17.23 -13.22
N PRO A 142 -3.36 -18.35 -13.35
CA PRO A 142 -3.81 -19.64 -12.82
C PRO A 142 -4.09 -19.57 -11.32
N ARG A 143 -5.27 -20.03 -10.90
CA ARG A 143 -5.70 -20.02 -9.48
C ARG A 143 -4.68 -20.68 -8.53
N PRO A 144 -4.08 -21.86 -8.86
CA PRO A 144 -3.10 -22.48 -7.97
C PRO A 144 -1.90 -21.57 -7.68
N TRP A 145 -1.40 -20.85 -8.66
CA TRP A 145 -0.27 -19.93 -8.50
C TRP A 145 -0.63 -18.73 -7.60
N ARG A 146 -1.85 -18.21 -7.77
CA ARG A 146 -2.33 -17.10 -6.95
C ARG A 146 -2.46 -17.49 -5.48
N GLU A 147 -3.07 -18.67 -5.22
CA GLU A 147 -3.39 -19.12 -3.86
C GLU A 147 -2.18 -19.73 -3.12
N GLN A 148 -1.27 -20.39 -3.84
CA GLN A 148 -0.13 -21.09 -3.24
C GLN A 148 1.15 -20.25 -3.22
N ILE A 149 1.29 -19.25 -4.12
CA ILE A 149 2.53 -18.49 -4.27
C ILE A 149 2.30 -16.99 -4.05
N VAL A 150 1.39 -16.36 -4.80
CA VAL A 150 1.27 -14.90 -4.80
C VAL A 150 0.74 -14.38 -3.47
N GLN A 151 -0.31 -14.99 -2.93
CA GLN A 151 -0.94 -14.55 -1.69
C GLN A 151 -0.10 -14.91 -0.45
N PRO A 152 0.33 -16.17 -0.24
CA PRO A 152 1.09 -16.55 0.95
C PRO A 152 2.41 -15.81 1.09
N PHE A 153 3.11 -15.57 -0.04
CA PHE A 153 4.40 -14.87 -0.04
C PHE A 153 4.28 -13.34 -0.19
N VAL A 154 3.06 -12.79 -0.14
CA VAL A 154 2.82 -11.33 -0.21
C VAL A 154 3.45 -10.70 -1.45
N LEU A 155 3.55 -11.44 -2.57
CA LEU A 155 4.31 -11.06 -3.75
C LEU A 155 3.80 -9.78 -4.45
N LYS A 156 2.56 -9.36 -4.21
CA LYS A 156 2.04 -8.08 -4.74
C LYS A 156 2.71 -6.88 -4.10
N ALA A 157 3.00 -6.95 -2.80
CA ALA A 157 3.62 -5.85 -2.09
C ALA A 157 5.11 -5.68 -2.43
N VAL A 158 5.82 -6.79 -2.68
CA VAL A 158 7.29 -6.80 -2.86
C VAL A 158 7.77 -5.83 -3.95
N PRO A 159 7.28 -5.88 -5.21
CA PRO A 159 7.74 -4.96 -6.24
C PRO A 159 7.30 -3.51 -5.96
N CYS A 160 6.15 -3.28 -5.33
CA CYS A 160 5.73 -1.95 -4.91
C CYS A 160 6.66 -1.38 -3.82
N ILE A 161 7.10 -2.21 -2.87
CA ILE A 161 8.10 -1.84 -1.85
C ILE A 161 9.42 -1.48 -2.53
N ALA A 162 9.89 -2.28 -3.49
CA ALA A 162 11.11 -2.00 -4.24
C ALA A 162 11.04 -0.65 -4.96
N VAL A 163 9.94 -0.37 -5.68
CA VAL A 163 9.73 0.92 -6.35
C VAL A 163 9.70 2.06 -5.34
N TRP A 164 9.05 1.88 -4.19
CA TRP A 164 8.97 2.92 -3.16
C TRP A 164 10.35 3.24 -2.56
N VAL A 165 11.17 2.22 -2.32
CA VAL A 165 12.57 2.40 -1.85
C VAL A 165 13.38 3.16 -2.90
N LEU A 166 13.27 2.80 -4.18
CA LEU A 166 13.96 3.50 -5.27
C LEU A 166 13.53 4.96 -5.39
N LEU A 167 12.22 5.25 -5.28
CA LEU A 167 11.69 6.61 -5.23
C LEU A 167 12.29 7.40 -4.07
N THR A 168 12.32 6.81 -2.88
CA THR A 168 12.88 7.43 -1.67
C THR A 168 14.36 7.77 -1.87
N ILE A 169 15.15 6.81 -2.36
CA ILE A 169 16.57 7.03 -2.65
C ILE A 169 16.75 8.15 -3.68
N ARG A 170 15.96 8.13 -4.76
CA ARG A 170 16.03 9.15 -5.82
C ARG A 170 15.68 10.55 -5.32
N MET A 171 14.70 10.67 -4.42
CA MET A 171 14.32 11.96 -3.83
C MET A 171 15.38 12.49 -2.87
N MET A 172 16.05 11.60 -2.13
CA MET A 172 17.06 11.97 -1.12
C MET A 172 18.46 12.21 -1.71
N LYS A 173 18.78 11.60 -2.88
CA LYS A 173 20.07 11.74 -3.58
C LYS A 173 19.86 12.36 -4.97
N PRO A 174 19.78 13.68 -5.08
CA PRO A 174 19.55 14.35 -6.37
C PRO A 174 20.71 14.21 -7.40
N SER A 175 21.87 13.70 -6.99
CA SER A 175 23.06 13.54 -7.84
C SER A 175 23.06 12.33 -8.78
N PHE A 176 21.97 11.56 -8.88
CA PHE A 176 21.83 10.49 -9.88
C PHE A 176 21.30 11.00 -11.24
N ARG A 177 21.58 12.28 -11.54
CA ARG A 177 21.29 12.87 -12.85
C ARG A 177 22.60 13.20 -13.56
N GLU A 178 23.17 12.24 -14.19
CA GLU A 178 23.97 12.44 -15.40
C GLU A 178 23.77 11.22 -16.32
#